data_e7b2a89dadbc99850b0c60006ed00e43
#
_entry.id   e7b2a89dadbc99850b0c60006ed00e43
#
_cell.length_a   1.000
_cell.length_b   1.000
_cell.length_c   1.000
_cell.angle_alpha   90.00
_cell.angle_beta   90.00
_cell.angle_gamma   90.00
#
_symmetry.space_group_name_H-M   'P 1'
#
loop_
_entity.id
_entity.type
_entity.pdbx_description
1 polymer ?
#
loop_
_entity_poly.entity_id
_entity_poly.type
_entity_poly.pdbx_seq_one_letter_code
_entity_poly.pdbx_strand_id
1 'polypeptide(L)'
;MQIQLISIRLERPFTDAEVERLLRLVPPERRQRLAHLKDPMVGHEPICAYAALWLGLNALYGWRELPALTYNKYGKPEFAEHPEVQFNLSHTRGAVLVGIHDRPIGVDIERIRPVSERTMQRLAGAVTEREFFESWTRRESRAKWGGAGLAAMKREASPTMLGERFEYIETFPG
;
A
#
# COMPACT_ATOMS: atom_id res chain seq x y z
N MET A 1 -3.13 -4.97 19.28
CA MET A 1 -4.34 -4.63 18.47
C MET A 1 -4.51 -5.68 17.37
N GLN A 2 -5.75 -5.91 16.90
CA GLN A 2 -6.00 -6.72 15.70
C GLN A 2 -5.61 -5.90 14.45
N ILE A 3 -5.07 -6.55 13.41
CA ILE A 3 -4.76 -5.90 12.14
C ILE A 3 -6.05 -5.33 11.55
N GLN A 4 -6.02 -4.06 11.15
CA GLN A 4 -7.09 -3.42 10.39
C GLN A 4 -6.66 -3.31 8.94
N LEU A 5 -7.46 -3.87 8.05
CA LEU A 5 -7.26 -3.79 6.61
C LEU A 5 -8.42 -3.03 5.98
N ILE A 6 -8.11 -2.05 5.15
CA ILE A 6 -9.10 -1.29 4.39
C ILE A 6 -8.74 -1.42 2.91
N SER A 7 -9.62 -2.03 2.14
CA SER A 7 -9.49 -2.12 0.69
C SER A 7 -10.61 -1.33 0.02
N ILE A 8 -10.26 -0.53 -1.00
CA ILE A 8 -11.21 0.26 -1.78
C ILE A 8 -10.95 -0.01 -3.25
N ARG A 9 -12.03 -0.33 -3.99
CA ARG A 9 -12.04 -0.38 -5.45
C ARG A 9 -12.54 0.95 -5.99
N LEU A 10 -11.79 1.54 -6.91
CA LEU A 10 -12.20 2.74 -7.63
C LEU A 10 -12.90 2.30 -8.92
N GLU A 11 -14.21 2.49 -8.97
CA GLU A 11 -15.02 2.11 -10.14
C GLU A 11 -14.93 3.15 -11.25
N ARG A 12 -14.58 4.38 -10.91
CA ARG A 12 -14.40 5.50 -11.83
C ARG A 12 -13.33 6.47 -11.34
N PRO A 13 -12.78 7.32 -12.21
CA PRO A 13 -11.98 8.47 -11.79
C PRO A 13 -12.77 9.40 -10.87
N PHE A 14 -12.08 10.07 -9.95
CA PHE A 14 -12.66 11.16 -9.17
C PHE A 14 -12.90 12.39 -10.05
N THR A 15 -13.94 13.15 -9.74
CA THR A 15 -14.13 14.49 -10.27
C THR A 15 -13.14 15.46 -9.60
N ASP A 16 -12.88 16.62 -10.24
CA ASP A 16 -11.99 17.64 -9.67
C ASP A 16 -12.40 18.05 -8.25
N ALA A 17 -13.69 18.21 -7.99
CA ALA A 17 -14.22 18.54 -6.68
C ALA A 17 -14.01 17.43 -5.64
N GLU A 18 -14.03 16.17 -6.06
CA GLU A 18 -13.67 15.02 -5.17
C GLU A 18 -12.18 15.01 -4.91
N VAL A 19 -11.36 15.22 -5.94
CA VAL A 19 -9.89 15.31 -5.79
C VAL A 19 -9.52 16.41 -4.81
N GLU A 20 -10.06 17.62 -4.95
CA GLU A 20 -9.81 18.74 -4.04
C GLU A 20 -10.17 18.41 -2.59
N ARG A 21 -11.31 17.74 -2.37
CA ARG A 21 -11.73 17.33 -1.01
C ARG A 21 -10.79 16.28 -0.43
N LEU A 22 -10.45 15.26 -1.21
CA LEU A 22 -9.59 14.17 -0.77
C LEU A 22 -8.14 14.63 -0.57
N LEU A 23 -7.65 15.57 -1.37
CA LEU A 23 -6.31 16.16 -1.19
C LEU A 23 -6.15 16.85 0.16
N ARG A 24 -7.21 17.33 0.78
CA ARG A 24 -7.14 17.92 2.15
C ARG A 24 -6.75 16.89 3.20
N LEU A 25 -7.03 15.60 2.94
CA LEU A 25 -6.68 14.48 3.81
C LEU A 25 -5.25 13.97 3.56
N VAL A 26 -4.62 14.40 2.47
CA VAL A 26 -3.24 14.01 2.13
C VAL A 26 -2.26 14.93 2.85
N PRO A 27 -1.18 14.43 3.46
CA PRO A 27 -0.15 15.26 4.07
C PRO A 27 0.44 16.28 3.07
N PRO A 28 0.73 17.54 3.52
CA PRO A 28 1.12 18.63 2.62
C PRO A 28 2.30 18.31 1.69
N GLU A 29 3.33 17.65 2.20
CA GLU A 29 4.51 17.25 1.44
C GLU A 29 4.19 16.23 0.34
N ARG A 30 3.16 15.42 0.54
CA ARG A 30 2.67 14.47 -0.47
C ARG A 30 1.78 15.15 -1.51
N ARG A 31 1.00 16.15 -1.12
CA ARG A 31 0.17 16.93 -2.06
C ARG A 31 1.00 17.54 -3.17
N GLN A 32 2.16 18.13 -2.86
CA GLN A 32 3.05 18.69 -3.88
C GLN A 32 3.50 17.64 -4.89
N ARG A 33 3.86 16.44 -4.45
CA ARG A 33 4.26 15.36 -5.37
C ARG A 33 3.10 14.88 -6.24
N LEU A 34 1.91 14.79 -5.67
CA LEU A 34 0.71 14.35 -6.40
C LEU A 34 0.22 15.41 -7.40
N ALA A 35 0.34 16.70 -7.08
CA ALA A 35 -0.02 17.80 -7.96
C ALA A 35 0.83 17.87 -9.25
N HIS A 36 2.03 17.26 -9.25
CA HIS A 36 2.90 17.21 -10.44
C HIS A 36 2.63 16.00 -11.34
N LEU A 37 1.75 15.09 -10.96
CA LEU A 37 1.36 13.97 -11.81
C LEU A 37 0.46 14.50 -12.95
N LYS A 38 0.98 14.40 -14.17
CA LYS A 38 0.29 14.90 -15.38
C LYS A 38 -0.93 14.03 -15.79
N ASP A 39 -0.94 12.79 -15.36
CA ASP A 39 -2.04 11.85 -15.60
C ASP A 39 -2.97 11.83 -14.38
N PRO A 40 -4.19 12.37 -14.50
CA PRO A 40 -5.16 12.36 -13.39
C PRO A 40 -5.43 10.97 -12.82
N MET A 41 -5.39 9.94 -13.67
CA MET A 41 -5.63 8.55 -13.24
C MET A 41 -4.53 8.03 -12.32
N VAL A 42 -3.28 8.42 -12.54
CA VAL A 42 -2.13 7.95 -11.74
C VAL A 42 -2.10 8.57 -10.33
N GLY A 43 -2.79 9.71 -10.14
CA GLY A 43 -2.86 10.39 -8.83
C GLY A 43 -4.01 9.94 -7.93
N HIS A 44 -5.02 9.28 -8.48
CA HIS A 44 -6.26 8.98 -7.75
C HIS A 44 -6.07 7.87 -6.71
N GLU A 45 -5.35 6.81 -7.04
CA GLU A 45 -5.10 5.73 -6.10
C GLU A 45 -4.27 6.20 -4.88
N PRO A 46 -3.14 6.92 -5.03
CA PRO A 46 -2.43 7.47 -3.88
C PRO A 46 -3.28 8.40 -3.01
N ILE A 47 -4.11 9.27 -3.61
CA ILE A 47 -5.03 10.14 -2.88
C ILE A 47 -6.04 9.31 -2.09
N CYS A 48 -6.64 8.31 -2.75
CA CYS A 48 -7.59 7.39 -2.13
C CYS A 48 -6.95 6.59 -0.98
N ALA A 49 -5.70 6.17 -1.12
CA ALA A 49 -4.99 5.43 -0.07
C ALA A 49 -4.80 6.28 1.20
N TYR A 50 -4.47 7.57 1.08
CA TYR A 50 -4.40 8.47 2.24
C TYR A 50 -5.77 8.76 2.83
N ALA A 51 -6.81 8.90 2.02
CA ALA A 51 -8.18 9.05 2.51
C ALA A 51 -8.65 7.80 3.27
N ALA A 52 -8.32 6.61 2.78
CA ALA A 52 -8.60 5.34 3.45
C ALA A 52 -7.82 5.21 4.78
N LEU A 53 -6.55 5.64 4.81
CA LEU A 53 -5.76 5.71 6.05
C LEU A 53 -6.42 6.63 7.07
N TRP A 54 -6.79 7.85 6.65
CA TRP A 54 -7.50 8.79 7.52
C TRP A 54 -8.80 8.19 8.07
N LEU A 55 -9.60 7.55 7.21
CA LEU A 55 -10.85 6.92 7.61
C LEU A 55 -10.61 5.85 8.69
N GLY A 56 -9.62 4.99 8.51
CA GLY A 56 -9.26 3.97 9.50
C GLY A 56 -8.79 4.56 10.82
N LEU A 57 -7.93 5.57 10.78
CA LEU A 57 -7.43 6.23 12.00
C LEU A 57 -8.51 7.06 12.71
N ASN A 58 -9.41 7.68 11.96
CA ASN A 58 -10.56 8.34 12.54
C ASN A 58 -11.47 7.33 13.27
N ALA A 59 -11.74 6.19 12.66
CA ALA A 59 -12.56 5.14 13.28
C ALA A 59 -11.90 4.51 14.52
N LEU A 60 -10.57 4.33 14.51
CA LEU A 60 -9.84 3.68 15.60
C LEU A 60 -9.51 4.63 16.77
N TYR A 61 -9.13 5.88 16.45
CA TYR A 61 -8.57 6.83 17.41
C TYR A 61 -9.30 8.16 17.48
N GLY A 62 -10.33 8.38 16.64
CA GLY A 62 -11.05 9.65 16.56
C GLY A 62 -10.23 10.79 15.93
N TRP A 63 -9.14 10.48 15.23
CA TRP A 63 -8.26 11.49 14.65
C TRP A 63 -8.97 12.23 13.51
N ARG A 64 -9.01 13.55 13.61
CA ARG A 64 -9.67 14.41 12.61
C ARG A 64 -8.77 14.75 11.43
N GLU A 65 -7.45 14.62 11.62
CA GLU A 65 -6.41 14.88 10.61
C GLU A 65 -5.36 13.79 10.69
N LEU A 66 -4.63 13.58 9.59
CA LEU A 66 -3.45 12.73 9.63
C LEU A 66 -2.32 13.46 10.33
N PRO A 67 -1.65 12.85 11.31
CA PRO A 67 -0.46 13.41 11.94
C PRO A 67 0.67 13.65 10.92
N ALA A 68 1.61 14.49 11.31
CA ALA A 68 2.81 14.75 10.51
C ALA A 68 3.59 13.47 10.25
N LEU A 69 4.05 13.31 9.01
CA LEU A 69 4.83 12.16 8.58
C LEU A 69 6.32 12.44 8.66
N THR A 70 7.06 11.45 9.08
CA THR A 70 8.49 11.30 8.83
C THR A 70 8.74 10.16 7.86
N TYR A 71 9.95 10.04 7.38
CA TYR A 71 10.32 9.00 6.43
C TYR A 71 11.59 8.32 6.90
N ASN A 72 11.57 7.00 6.93
CA ASN A 72 12.81 6.28 7.18
C ASN A 72 13.79 6.45 6.01
N LYS A 73 15.02 5.94 6.16
CA LYS A 73 16.08 6.04 5.15
C LYS A 73 15.74 5.43 3.78
N TYR A 74 14.69 4.63 3.70
CA TYR A 74 14.20 4.01 2.46
C TYR A 74 12.90 4.64 1.93
N GLY A 75 12.41 5.69 2.60
CA GLY A 75 11.23 6.43 2.18
C GLY A 75 9.88 5.84 2.65
N LYS A 76 9.89 4.88 3.58
CA LYS A 76 8.65 4.42 4.22
C LYS A 76 8.13 5.52 5.14
N PRO A 77 6.85 5.95 4.99
CA PRO A 77 6.26 6.95 5.87
C PRO A 77 5.94 6.34 7.24
N GLU A 78 6.12 7.15 8.27
CA GLU A 78 5.84 6.84 9.67
C GLU A 78 5.28 8.10 10.34
N PHE A 79 4.42 7.97 11.36
CA PHE A 79 3.96 9.12 12.12
C PHE A 79 5.05 9.64 13.05
N ALA A 80 5.33 10.95 12.98
CA ALA A 80 6.40 11.55 13.75
C ALA A 80 6.14 11.47 15.27
N GLU A 81 4.90 11.67 15.69
CA GLU A 81 4.49 11.77 17.09
C GLU A 81 3.76 10.53 17.61
N HIS A 82 3.48 9.55 16.73
CA HIS A 82 2.72 8.34 17.04
C HIS A 82 3.44 7.08 16.54
N PRO A 83 4.66 6.78 17.05
CA PRO A 83 5.43 5.62 16.61
C PRO A 83 4.74 4.27 16.97
N GLU A 84 3.81 4.28 17.91
CA GLU A 84 3.00 3.13 18.30
C GLU A 84 1.94 2.77 17.25
N VAL A 85 1.63 3.68 16.32
CA VAL A 85 0.69 3.42 15.23
C VAL A 85 1.45 3.16 13.95
N GLN A 86 1.47 1.91 13.54
CA GLN A 86 2.13 1.47 12.32
C GLN A 86 1.11 1.36 11.18
N PHE A 87 1.48 1.80 10.00
CA PHE A 87 0.64 1.66 8.83
C PHE A 87 1.46 1.34 7.58
N ASN A 88 0.78 0.84 6.58
CA ASN A 88 1.34 0.67 5.25
C ASN A 88 0.27 0.87 4.18
N LEU A 89 0.68 1.41 3.04
CA LEU A 89 -0.19 1.72 1.91
C LEU A 89 0.28 0.96 0.69
N SER A 90 -0.65 0.42 -0.06
CA SER A 90 -0.42 -0.12 -1.39
C SER A 90 -1.53 0.27 -2.34
N HIS A 91 -1.22 0.37 -3.60
CA HIS A 91 -2.21 0.61 -4.65
C HIS A 91 -1.78 -0.07 -5.94
N THR A 92 -2.76 -0.49 -6.70
CA THR A 92 -2.65 -0.90 -8.09
C THR A 92 -3.70 -0.14 -8.89
N ARG A 93 -3.71 -0.27 -10.20
CA ARG A 93 -4.70 0.43 -11.03
C ARG A 93 -6.13 0.09 -10.59
N GLY A 94 -6.86 1.10 -10.12
CA GLY A 94 -8.26 1.01 -9.69
C GLY A 94 -8.48 0.41 -8.32
N ALA A 95 -7.43 0.17 -7.50
CA ALA A 95 -7.62 -0.33 -6.14
C ALA A 95 -6.53 0.14 -5.19
N VAL A 96 -6.90 0.26 -3.91
CA VAL A 96 -5.98 0.59 -2.82
C VAL A 96 -6.16 -0.38 -1.66
N LEU A 97 -5.09 -0.57 -0.90
CA LEU A 97 -5.07 -1.34 0.33
C LEU A 97 -4.30 -0.57 1.40
N VAL A 98 -4.88 -0.46 2.58
CA VAL A 98 -4.28 0.14 3.76
C VAL A 98 -4.27 -0.88 4.87
N GLY A 99 -3.11 -1.03 5.52
CA GLY A 99 -2.97 -1.79 6.76
C GLY A 99 -2.61 -0.88 7.92
N ILE A 100 -3.28 -1.07 9.07
CA ILE A 100 -3.01 -0.34 10.33
C ILE A 100 -2.84 -1.36 11.44
N HIS A 101 -1.80 -1.18 12.27
CA HIS A 101 -1.50 -2.06 13.39
C HIS A 101 -0.63 -1.33 14.44
N ASP A 102 -0.45 -1.92 15.62
CA ASP A 102 0.48 -1.47 16.67
C ASP A 102 1.89 -2.06 16.52
N ARG A 103 2.13 -2.85 15.49
CA ARG A 103 3.43 -3.46 15.14
C ARG A 103 3.73 -3.21 13.67
N PRO A 104 5.00 -3.30 13.26
CA PRO A 104 5.35 -3.17 11.85
C PRO A 104 4.46 -4.01 10.96
N ILE A 105 3.95 -3.39 9.91
CA ILE A 105 3.05 -4.01 8.91
C ILE A 105 3.52 -3.66 7.51
N GLY A 106 3.33 -4.59 6.58
CA GLY A 106 3.50 -4.38 5.16
C GLY A 106 2.31 -4.96 4.42
N VAL A 107 1.71 -4.19 3.52
CA VAL A 107 0.62 -4.64 2.67
C VAL A 107 0.97 -4.43 1.22
N ASP A 108 0.46 -5.31 0.38
CA ASP A 108 0.52 -5.15 -1.07
C ASP A 108 -0.77 -5.59 -1.72
N ILE A 109 -1.17 -4.89 -2.79
CA ILE A 109 -2.34 -5.22 -3.60
C ILE A 109 -1.95 -5.16 -5.06
N GLU A 110 -2.31 -6.20 -5.80
CA GLU A 110 -2.06 -6.28 -7.22
C GLU A 110 -3.31 -6.75 -7.98
N ARG A 111 -3.46 -6.23 -9.16
CA ARG A 111 -4.45 -6.73 -10.10
C ARG A 111 -3.86 -7.90 -10.87
N ILE A 112 -4.53 -9.05 -10.83
CA ILE A 112 -4.18 -10.18 -11.69
C ILE A 112 -4.43 -9.76 -13.14
N ARG A 113 -3.42 -9.91 -13.98
CA ARG A 113 -3.43 -9.54 -15.39
C ARG A 113 -2.49 -10.46 -16.18
N PRO A 114 -2.62 -10.52 -17.50
CA PRO A 114 -1.71 -11.32 -18.30
C PRO A 114 -0.24 -10.95 -18.07
N VAL A 115 0.59 -11.95 -17.85
CA VAL A 115 2.05 -11.85 -17.68
C VAL A 115 2.69 -12.92 -18.57
N SER A 116 3.80 -12.59 -19.24
CA SER A 116 4.47 -13.59 -20.07
C SER A 116 5.02 -14.74 -19.22
N GLU A 117 4.91 -15.98 -19.73
CA GLU A 117 5.44 -17.18 -19.07
C GLU A 117 6.91 -17.02 -18.66
N ARG A 118 7.72 -16.45 -19.54
CA ARG A 118 9.14 -16.15 -19.23
C ARG A 118 9.31 -15.27 -18.01
N THR A 119 8.44 -14.27 -17.85
CA THR A 119 8.49 -13.36 -16.68
C THR A 119 8.05 -14.08 -15.41
N MET A 120 6.97 -14.84 -15.49
CA MET A 120 6.45 -15.61 -14.35
C MET A 120 7.49 -16.63 -13.86
N GLN A 121 8.07 -17.40 -14.75
CA GLN A 121 9.11 -18.37 -14.41
C GLN A 121 10.35 -17.70 -13.82
N ARG A 122 10.85 -16.64 -14.46
CA ARG A 122 12.09 -15.98 -14.02
C ARG A 122 11.96 -15.29 -12.67
N LEU A 123 10.82 -14.65 -12.39
CA LEU A 123 10.67 -13.81 -11.20
C LEU A 123 10.02 -14.53 -10.03
N ALA A 124 9.21 -15.56 -10.27
CA ALA A 124 8.45 -16.23 -9.23
C ALA A 124 8.48 -17.76 -9.30
N GLY A 125 9.01 -18.36 -10.38
CA GLY A 125 8.88 -19.79 -10.63
C GLY A 125 7.43 -20.24 -10.82
N ALA A 126 6.54 -19.31 -11.18
CA ALA A 126 5.11 -19.51 -11.29
C ALA A 126 4.71 -19.97 -12.69
N VAL A 127 3.65 -20.77 -12.78
CA VAL A 127 3.08 -21.27 -14.04
C VAL A 127 1.75 -20.58 -14.38
N THR A 128 1.11 -19.94 -13.42
CA THR A 128 -0.12 -19.17 -13.62
C THR A 128 0.05 -17.73 -13.13
N GLU A 129 -0.75 -16.81 -13.69
CA GLU A 129 -0.78 -15.42 -13.23
C GLU A 129 -1.15 -15.31 -11.74
N ARG A 130 -2.08 -16.14 -11.28
CA ARG A 130 -2.45 -16.17 -9.85
C ARG A 130 -1.25 -16.48 -8.96
N GLU A 131 -0.55 -17.58 -9.23
CA GLU A 131 0.66 -17.97 -8.48
C GLU A 131 1.74 -16.88 -8.54
N PHE A 132 1.90 -16.25 -9.72
CA PHE A 132 2.82 -15.15 -9.90
C PHE A 132 2.48 -13.99 -8.98
N PHE A 133 1.22 -13.51 -9.00
CA PHE A 133 0.82 -12.36 -8.18
C PHE A 133 0.76 -12.68 -6.69
N GLU A 134 0.41 -13.89 -6.28
CA GLU A 134 0.52 -14.33 -4.88
C GLU A 134 1.98 -14.26 -4.39
N SER A 135 2.92 -14.78 -5.17
CA SER A 135 4.34 -14.70 -4.86
C SER A 135 4.85 -13.25 -4.86
N TRP A 136 4.41 -12.45 -5.83
CA TRP A 136 4.80 -11.06 -5.98
C TRP A 136 4.32 -10.20 -4.81
N THR A 137 3.02 -10.23 -4.49
CA THR A 137 2.45 -9.46 -3.37
C THR A 137 3.07 -9.85 -2.03
N ARG A 138 3.38 -11.13 -1.84
CA ARG A 138 4.11 -11.60 -0.64
C ARG A 138 5.48 -10.95 -0.53
N ARG A 139 6.24 -10.87 -1.62
CA ARG A 139 7.58 -10.26 -1.62
C ARG A 139 7.51 -8.74 -1.43
N GLU A 140 6.57 -8.07 -2.10
CA GLU A 140 6.35 -6.63 -1.96
C GLU A 140 5.91 -6.26 -0.54
N SER A 141 4.91 -6.94 0.02
CA SER A 141 4.44 -6.68 1.38
C SER A 141 5.55 -6.90 2.41
N ARG A 142 6.37 -7.92 2.21
CA ARG A 142 7.53 -8.19 3.06
C ARG A 142 8.60 -7.09 2.97
N ALA A 143 8.91 -6.62 1.75
CA ALA A 143 9.83 -5.50 1.55
C ALA A 143 9.31 -4.22 2.22
N LYS A 144 8.02 -3.96 2.13
CA LYS A 144 7.35 -2.84 2.78
C LYS A 144 7.32 -2.97 4.30
N TRP A 145 7.10 -4.18 4.83
CA TRP A 145 7.16 -4.47 6.26
C TRP A 145 8.55 -4.17 6.84
N GLY A 146 9.61 -4.67 6.21
CA GLY A 146 10.99 -4.43 6.61
C GLY A 146 11.48 -2.99 6.41
N GLY A 147 10.66 -2.14 5.75
CA GLY A 147 11.00 -0.75 5.48
C GLY A 147 12.19 -0.55 4.54
N ALA A 148 12.68 -1.59 3.90
CA ALA A 148 13.88 -1.55 3.05
C ALA A 148 13.58 -1.27 1.57
N GLY A 149 12.30 -1.08 1.21
CA GLY A 149 11.86 -0.76 -0.14
C GLY A 149 12.24 -1.82 -1.18
N LEU A 150 12.11 -1.46 -2.46
CA LEU A 150 12.43 -2.35 -3.60
C LEU A 150 13.89 -2.85 -3.61
N ALA A 151 14.80 -2.18 -2.92
CA ALA A 151 16.18 -2.64 -2.81
C ALA A 151 16.31 -3.98 -2.05
N ALA A 152 15.38 -4.26 -1.14
CA ALA A 152 15.33 -5.53 -0.43
C ALA A 152 14.83 -6.68 -1.30
N MET A 153 14.04 -6.40 -2.34
CA MET A 153 13.53 -7.43 -3.26
C MET A 153 14.62 -8.07 -4.12
N LYS A 154 15.70 -7.35 -4.38
CA LYS A 154 16.84 -7.86 -5.16
C LYS A 154 17.76 -8.79 -4.37
N ARG A 155 17.66 -8.76 -3.05
CA ARG A 155 18.34 -9.73 -2.20
C ARG A 155 17.40 -10.91 -2.02
N GLU A 156 17.80 -12.04 -2.54
CA GLU A 156 17.15 -13.35 -2.52
C GLU A 156 16.28 -13.62 -1.29
N ALA A 157 15.31 -14.53 -1.48
CA ALA A 157 14.47 -15.09 -0.44
C ALA A 157 15.14 -15.06 0.94
N SER A 158 15.02 -13.93 1.62
CA SER A 158 15.43 -13.89 3.01
C SER A 158 14.61 -14.95 3.74
N PRO A 159 15.21 -15.79 4.55
CA PRO A 159 14.48 -16.82 5.30
C PRO A 159 13.32 -16.14 6.04
N THR A 160 12.20 -16.85 6.17
CA THR A 160 11.05 -16.38 6.96
C THR A 160 11.58 -15.90 8.31
N MET A 161 11.35 -14.61 8.62
CA MET A 161 11.82 -14.08 9.88
C MET A 161 10.97 -14.64 11.02
N LEU A 162 11.59 -14.91 12.15
CA LEU A 162 10.88 -15.46 13.31
C LEU A 162 9.72 -14.54 13.70
N GLY A 163 8.49 -15.08 13.69
CA GLY A 163 7.26 -14.32 13.98
C GLY A 163 6.59 -13.63 12.78
N GLU A 164 7.15 -13.75 11.58
CA GLU A 164 6.47 -13.30 10.36
C GLU A 164 5.21 -14.13 10.13
N ARG A 165 4.06 -13.44 9.92
CA ARG A 165 2.83 -14.03 9.42
C ARG A 165 2.49 -13.39 8.10
N PHE A 166 2.13 -14.18 7.12
CA PHE A 166 1.65 -13.74 5.83
C PHE A 166 0.27 -14.34 5.57
N GLU A 167 -0.64 -13.50 5.09
CA GLU A 167 -1.97 -13.90 4.67
C GLU A 167 -2.26 -13.32 3.29
N TYR A 168 -2.75 -14.16 2.39
CA TYR A 168 -3.25 -13.76 1.08
C TYR A 168 -4.77 -13.67 1.13
N ILE A 169 -5.31 -12.53 0.71
CA ILE A 169 -6.75 -12.26 0.71
C ILE A 169 -7.15 -11.82 -0.69
N GLU A 170 -8.13 -12.47 -1.27
CA GLU A 170 -8.76 -12.01 -2.51
C GLU A 170 -9.79 -10.92 -2.16
N THR A 171 -9.44 -9.66 -2.42
CA THR A 171 -10.25 -8.52 -1.99
C THR A 171 -11.39 -8.19 -2.93
N PHE A 172 -11.21 -8.44 -4.23
CA PHE A 172 -12.20 -8.13 -5.28
C PHE A 172 -12.23 -9.28 -6.28
N PRO A 173 -12.99 -10.35 -6.01
CA PRO A 173 -13.19 -11.42 -6.99
C PRO A 173 -13.76 -10.84 -8.28
N GLY A 174 -13.22 -11.28 -9.42
CA GLY A 174 -13.52 -10.77 -10.76
C GLY A 174 -14.92 -11.09 -11.24
#